data_18ecd8769fa0da4fe1fbbcc33d461726
#
_entry.id   18ecd8769fa0da4fe1fbbcc33d461726
#
_cell.length_a   1.000
_cell.length_b   1.000
_cell.length_c   1.000
_cell.angle_alpha   90.00
_cell.angle_beta   90.00
_cell.angle_gamma   90.00
#
_symmetry.space_group_name_H-M   'P 1'
#
loop_
_entity.id
_entity.type
_entity.pdbx_description
1 polymer ?
#
loop_
_entity_poly.entity_id
_entity_poly.type
_entity_poly.pdbx_seq_one_letter_code
_entity_poly.pdbx_strand_id
1 'polypeptide(L)'
;MARHAPALSIAMSVACWALALAQPAHAETVTIGIGTQDTTTNTVTAGTVIRQLHLLEKYLPTTGKYANIKFDIEWQNFTSGPPVTNGMMANKLQFGVMGDYPLIVNGFTFENNPESKSRLIAVAAYSLAGSGNGIVVNKDSPYYSFSDLKGKLVSVPFGSAAHGMVLKALQDRGLSQNFFQLVNQAPEVGSTNLQEKKIDAHADFVPFAELLPFRGFARKIFDGVQTNLPTWHGVVVRTDFAEKYPEVVVAYIKAIIAANQWLRSDPKGAAEKVQEWTGINKEVAYIFLGPGGNMTVDPTIKPQLLDAAATDVKVLQSLGRMKEFDVKKWVDDSYIRKAYAEMKLDYDADLASTKNYEISGQDKFCNKPITDPRKAGEVWVDDEGILPFSSATCTLGAYADFKAKGKKIDVTYVFDTARGIKLFADQAFFAVNGNDIAPFLLKKDAEAYAAKNNGKVLGFDDAVKAAVGGGKT
;
A
#
# COMPACT_ATOMS: atom_id res chain seq x y z
N MET A 1 58.40 -79.99 -54.85
CA MET A 1 57.71 -80.49 -53.64
C MET A 1 57.39 -79.29 -52.70
N ALA A 2 56.20 -78.78 -52.82
CA ALA A 2 55.77 -77.62 -52.09
C ALA A 2 54.96 -78.01 -50.82
N ARG A 3 55.33 -77.52 -49.66
CA ARG A 3 54.54 -77.67 -48.47
C ARG A 3 53.84 -76.40 -48.10
N HIS A 4 52.50 -76.48 -48.08
CA HIS A 4 51.61 -75.40 -47.62
C HIS A 4 51.62 -75.40 -46.08
N ALA A 5 51.68 -74.15 -45.50
CA ALA A 5 51.41 -73.86 -44.15
C ALA A 5 50.12 -72.96 -44.05
N PRO A 6 49.16 -73.22 -43.15
CA PRO A 6 47.96 -72.42 -43.03
C PRO A 6 48.19 -71.17 -42.21
N ALA A 7 47.63 -70.05 -42.70
CA ALA A 7 47.60 -68.77 -42.00
C ALA A 7 46.48 -68.79 -40.95
N LEU A 8 46.81 -68.48 -39.71
CA LEU A 8 45.90 -68.28 -38.58
C LEU A 8 45.44 -66.84 -38.56
N SER A 9 44.14 -66.57 -38.89
CA SER A 9 43.57 -65.24 -38.78
C SER A 9 43.07 -64.99 -37.34
N ILE A 10 43.73 -64.07 -36.65
CA ILE A 10 43.29 -63.55 -35.34
C ILE A 10 42.33 -62.41 -35.58
N ALA A 11 41.03 -62.64 -35.32
CA ALA A 11 40.01 -61.59 -35.29
C ALA A 11 40.11 -60.78 -33.98
N MET A 12 40.56 -59.56 -34.09
CA MET A 12 40.66 -58.62 -32.96
C MET A 12 39.31 -57.88 -32.81
N SER A 13 38.47 -58.29 -31.89
CA SER A 13 37.19 -57.64 -31.56
C SER A 13 37.48 -56.35 -30.78
N VAL A 14 37.39 -55.18 -31.44
CA VAL A 14 37.44 -53.90 -30.78
C VAL A 14 36.06 -53.61 -30.17
N ALA A 15 35.93 -53.79 -28.84
CA ALA A 15 34.76 -53.31 -28.12
C ALA A 15 34.87 -51.81 -27.91
N CYS A 16 34.17 -50.99 -28.74
CA CYS A 16 33.98 -49.57 -28.51
C CYS A 16 33.01 -49.38 -27.31
N TRP A 17 33.57 -49.09 -26.16
CA TRP A 17 32.82 -48.53 -25.05
C TRP A 17 32.53 -47.09 -25.36
N ALA A 18 31.28 -46.80 -25.80
CA ALA A 18 30.78 -45.44 -25.87
C ALA A 18 30.57 -44.91 -24.45
N LEU A 19 31.60 -44.24 -23.91
CA LEU A 19 31.40 -43.32 -22.78
C LEU A 19 30.45 -42.22 -23.25
N ALA A 20 29.19 -42.34 -22.93
CA ALA A 20 28.27 -41.21 -22.98
C ALA A 20 28.78 -40.23 -21.95
N LEU A 21 29.54 -39.23 -22.40
CA LEU A 21 29.81 -38.01 -21.62
C LEU A 21 28.48 -37.38 -21.36
N ALA A 22 27.91 -37.60 -20.16
CA ALA A 22 26.81 -36.82 -19.65
C ALA A 22 27.29 -35.36 -19.62
N GLN A 23 26.90 -34.58 -20.62
CA GLN A 23 27.11 -33.13 -20.57
C GLN A 23 26.42 -32.66 -19.28
N PRO A 24 27.09 -31.85 -18.45
CA PRO A 24 26.42 -31.25 -17.32
C PRO A 24 25.25 -30.49 -17.88
N ALA A 25 24.02 -30.87 -17.49
CA ALA A 25 22.82 -30.13 -17.83
C ALA A 25 23.05 -28.68 -17.36
N HIS A 26 23.23 -27.76 -18.31
CA HIS A 26 23.28 -26.34 -17.96
C HIS A 26 22.00 -26.01 -17.24
N ALA A 27 22.08 -25.51 -16.01
CA ALA A 27 20.93 -25.04 -15.27
C ALA A 27 20.22 -23.96 -16.10
N GLU A 28 18.96 -24.18 -16.42
CA GLU A 28 18.12 -23.16 -17.07
C GLU A 28 18.01 -21.97 -16.11
N THR A 29 18.34 -20.76 -16.56
CA THR A 29 18.11 -19.55 -15.76
C THR A 29 16.76 -18.98 -16.13
N VAL A 30 15.90 -18.80 -15.12
CA VAL A 30 14.60 -18.18 -15.26
C VAL A 30 14.60 -16.85 -14.52
N THR A 31 14.48 -15.77 -15.27
CA THR A 31 14.37 -14.41 -14.71
C THR A 31 12.95 -14.16 -14.21
N ILE A 32 12.85 -13.62 -13.01
CA ILE A 32 11.61 -13.21 -12.36
C ILE A 32 11.66 -11.69 -12.18
N GLY A 33 11.18 -10.94 -13.16
CA GLY A 33 11.10 -9.48 -13.09
C GLY A 33 9.87 -9.04 -12.29
N ILE A 34 10.09 -8.24 -11.26
CA ILE A 34 9.03 -7.76 -10.36
C ILE A 34 9.08 -6.23 -10.29
N GLY A 35 8.02 -5.58 -10.78
CA GLY A 35 7.86 -4.13 -10.71
C GLY A 35 7.16 -3.71 -9.44
N THR A 36 7.79 -2.84 -8.64
CA THR A 36 7.27 -2.32 -7.37
C THR A 36 7.34 -0.79 -7.31
N GLN A 37 6.78 -0.22 -6.24
CA GLN A 37 6.82 1.20 -5.94
C GLN A 37 7.32 1.38 -4.50
N ASP A 38 8.63 1.42 -4.30
CA ASP A 38 9.26 1.38 -2.97
C ASP A 38 8.93 2.61 -2.09
N THR A 39 8.56 3.74 -2.70
CA THR A 39 8.11 4.94 -2.00
C THR A 39 6.63 4.93 -1.62
N THR A 40 5.93 3.81 -1.86
CA THR A 40 4.51 3.62 -1.53
C THR A 40 4.36 2.62 -0.40
N THR A 41 3.83 3.05 0.75
CA THR A 41 3.66 2.17 1.93
C THR A 41 2.81 0.94 1.65
N ASN A 42 1.84 1.04 0.75
CA ASN A 42 0.90 -0.03 0.43
C ASN A 42 1.49 -1.18 -0.39
N THR A 43 2.68 -1.01 -0.94
CA THR A 43 3.36 -2.05 -1.72
C THR A 43 4.52 -2.70 -0.96
N VAL A 44 4.86 -2.20 0.24
CA VAL A 44 6.07 -2.65 0.97
C VAL A 44 6.05 -4.15 1.26
N THR A 45 4.90 -4.73 1.60
CA THR A 45 4.77 -6.16 1.88
C THR A 45 4.72 -7.04 0.64
N ALA A 46 4.52 -6.47 -0.54
CA ALA A 46 4.63 -7.17 -1.82
C ALA A 46 5.94 -6.82 -2.57
N GLY A 47 6.79 -5.98 -2.03
CA GLY A 47 8.01 -5.51 -2.65
C GLY A 47 9.19 -5.46 -1.67
N THR A 48 9.41 -4.29 -1.08
CA THR A 48 10.60 -4.00 -0.26
C THR A 48 10.84 -5.01 0.86
N VAL A 49 9.82 -5.37 1.63
CA VAL A 49 9.96 -6.35 2.74
C VAL A 49 10.39 -7.72 2.20
N ILE A 50 9.76 -8.20 1.12
CA ILE A 50 10.11 -9.49 0.51
C ILE A 50 11.57 -9.50 0.07
N ARG A 51 11.99 -8.43 -0.62
CA ARG A 51 13.36 -8.26 -1.12
C ARG A 51 14.37 -8.21 0.02
N GLN A 52 14.15 -7.39 1.03
CA GLN A 52 15.10 -7.18 2.12
C GLN A 52 15.22 -8.37 3.07
N LEU A 53 14.16 -9.17 3.21
CA LEU A 53 14.14 -10.36 4.06
C LEU A 53 14.35 -11.65 3.26
N HIS A 54 14.61 -11.56 1.95
CA HIS A 54 14.78 -12.71 1.05
C HIS A 54 13.64 -13.74 1.16
N LEU A 55 12.38 -13.25 1.27
CA LEU A 55 11.24 -14.12 1.51
C LEU A 55 10.85 -14.93 0.28
N LEU A 56 11.00 -14.39 -0.93
CA LEU A 56 10.66 -15.11 -2.15
C LEU A 56 11.56 -16.33 -2.33
N GLU A 57 12.86 -16.16 -2.12
CA GLU A 57 13.86 -17.22 -2.25
C GLU A 57 13.58 -18.43 -1.32
N LYS A 58 12.95 -18.17 -0.15
CA LYS A 58 12.59 -19.24 0.81
C LYS A 58 11.48 -20.15 0.30
N TYR A 59 10.63 -19.65 -0.61
CA TYR A 59 9.44 -20.36 -1.09
C TYR A 59 9.58 -20.86 -2.53
N LEU A 60 10.61 -20.44 -3.27
CA LEU A 60 10.83 -20.88 -4.65
C LEU A 60 10.93 -22.40 -4.73
N PRO A 61 10.30 -23.03 -5.72
CA PRO A 61 10.36 -24.47 -5.89
C PRO A 61 11.75 -24.93 -6.31
N THR A 62 12.23 -26.04 -5.69
CA THR A 62 13.56 -26.62 -5.94
C THR A 62 13.51 -28.07 -6.38
N THR A 63 12.31 -28.64 -6.58
CA THR A 63 12.12 -30.06 -6.90
C THR A 63 11.29 -30.26 -8.18
N GLY A 64 11.22 -31.48 -8.68
CA GLY A 64 10.48 -31.80 -9.89
C GLY A 64 11.05 -31.08 -11.12
N LYS A 65 10.20 -30.43 -11.91
CA LYS A 65 10.62 -29.65 -13.10
C LYS A 65 11.53 -28.47 -12.78
N TYR A 66 11.65 -28.09 -11.51
CA TYR A 66 12.46 -26.96 -11.05
C TYR A 66 13.85 -27.37 -10.53
N ALA A 67 14.15 -28.67 -10.45
CA ALA A 67 15.40 -29.16 -9.84
C ALA A 67 16.69 -28.61 -10.49
N ASN A 68 16.61 -28.27 -11.81
CA ASN A 68 17.74 -27.75 -12.58
C ASN A 68 17.51 -26.30 -13.02
N ILE A 69 16.59 -25.57 -12.38
CA ILE A 69 16.33 -24.17 -12.65
C ILE A 69 17.05 -23.30 -11.63
N LYS A 70 17.82 -22.32 -12.13
CA LYS A 70 18.31 -21.19 -11.36
C LYS A 70 17.35 -20.01 -11.54
N PHE A 71 16.72 -19.56 -10.46
CA PHE A 71 15.94 -18.36 -10.50
C PHE A 71 16.81 -17.12 -10.31
N ASP A 72 16.59 -16.12 -11.16
CA ASP A 72 17.22 -14.80 -11.09
C ASP A 72 16.12 -13.76 -10.85
N ILE A 73 16.08 -13.18 -9.64
CA ILE A 73 15.01 -12.26 -9.22
C ILE A 73 15.46 -10.83 -9.46
N GLU A 74 14.80 -10.15 -10.39
CA GLU A 74 15.07 -8.76 -10.76
C GLU A 74 13.98 -7.84 -10.20
N TRP A 75 14.31 -7.08 -9.17
CA TRP A 75 13.43 -6.06 -8.60
C TRP A 75 13.63 -4.72 -9.30
N GLN A 76 12.54 -4.13 -9.81
CA GLN A 76 12.56 -2.82 -10.45
C GLN A 76 11.60 -1.87 -9.71
N ASN A 77 12.16 -0.73 -9.27
CA ASN A 77 11.40 0.31 -8.56
C ASN A 77 10.90 1.37 -9.53
N PHE A 78 9.63 1.74 -9.41
CA PHE A 78 8.97 2.76 -10.24
C PHE A 78 8.30 3.81 -9.35
N THR A 79 8.18 5.03 -9.87
CA THR A 79 7.55 6.15 -9.16
C THR A 79 6.02 6.14 -9.24
N SER A 80 5.42 5.33 -10.14
CA SER A 80 3.97 5.21 -10.33
C SER A 80 3.60 3.93 -11.08
N GLY A 81 2.30 3.60 -11.15
CA GLY A 81 1.82 2.37 -11.77
C GLY A 81 1.98 2.26 -13.30
N PRO A 82 1.74 3.30 -14.12
CA PRO A 82 1.81 3.17 -15.57
C PRO A 82 3.15 2.65 -16.11
N PRO A 83 4.33 3.07 -15.61
CA PRO A 83 5.61 2.48 -16.02
C PRO A 83 5.74 0.98 -15.71
N VAL A 84 5.13 0.47 -14.63
CA VAL A 84 5.07 -0.97 -14.32
C VAL A 84 4.34 -1.71 -15.43
N THR A 85 3.16 -1.21 -15.86
CA THR A 85 2.41 -1.79 -16.99
C THR A 85 3.26 -1.83 -18.25
N ASN A 86 3.98 -0.76 -18.57
CA ASN A 86 4.87 -0.72 -19.75
C ASN A 86 5.99 -1.76 -19.65
N GLY A 87 6.59 -1.94 -18.47
CA GLY A 87 7.60 -2.98 -18.22
C GLY A 87 7.05 -4.40 -18.43
N MET A 88 5.82 -4.65 -17.96
CA MET A 88 5.12 -5.92 -18.17
C MET A 88 4.79 -6.14 -19.65
N MET A 89 4.30 -5.12 -20.37
CA MET A 89 4.01 -5.19 -21.80
C MET A 89 5.27 -5.51 -22.63
N ALA A 90 6.41 -4.97 -22.22
CA ALA A 90 7.71 -5.23 -22.83
C ALA A 90 8.34 -6.58 -22.40
N ASN A 91 7.62 -7.41 -21.66
CA ASN A 91 8.09 -8.69 -21.08
C ASN A 91 9.38 -8.57 -20.24
N LYS A 92 9.64 -7.38 -19.68
CA LYS A 92 10.73 -7.15 -18.72
C LYS A 92 10.31 -7.47 -17.28
N LEU A 93 9.01 -7.44 -17.03
CA LEU A 93 8.41 -7.76 -15.74
C LEU A 93 7.38 -8.86 -15.90
N GLN A 94 7.46 -9.87 -15.05
CA GLN A 94 6.49 -10.96 -14.94
C GLN A 94 5.39 -10.62 -13.93
N PHE A 95 5.75 -9.87 -12.89
CA PHE A 95 4.84 -9.37 -11.87
C PHE A 95 4.84 -7.85 -11.81
N GLY A 96 3.67 -7.28 -11.46
CA GLY A 96 3.53 -5.84 -11.19
C GLY A 96 2.72 -5.60 -9.93
N VAL A 97 3.17 -4.63 -9.12
CA VAL A 97 2.48 -4.20 -7.90
C VAL A 97 2.11 -2.72 -8.05
N MET A 98 0.81 -2.42 -8.01
CA MET A 98 0.29 -1.08 -8.34
C MET A 98 -0.98 -0.78 -7.53
N GLY A 99 -1.38 0.50 -7.49
CA GLY A 99 -2.67 0.92 -6.99
C GLY A 99 -3.84 0.54 -7.92
N ASP A 100 -5.05 0.63 -7.43
CA ASP A 100 -6.31 0.23 -8.06
C ASP A 100 -6.49 0.76 -9.51
N TYR A 101 -6.43 2.06 -9.69
CA TYR A 101 -6.65 2.68 -11.00
C TYR A 101 -5.63 2.21 -12.06
N PRO A 102 -4.30 2.24 -11.83
CA PRO A 102 -3.34 1.69 -12.79
C PRO A 102 -3.45 0.17 -12.96
N LEU A 103 -3.90 -0.59 -11.94
CA LEU A 103 -4.19 -2.03 -12.08
C LEU A 103 -5.30 -2.30 -13.08
N ILE A 104 -6.41 -1.55 -13.00
CA ILE A 104 -7.54 -1.68 -13.94
C ILE A 104 -7.09 -1.33 -15.36
N VAL A 105 -6.30 -0.27 -15.51
CA VAL A 105 -5.72 0.11 -16.82
C VAL A 105 -4.78 -1.00 -17.32
N ASN A 106 -3.99 -1.63 -16.45
CA ASN A 106 -3.15 -2.78 -16.80
C ASN A 106 -4.00 -3.94 -17.34
N GLY A 107 -5.02 -4.38 -16.58
CA GLY A 107 -5.91 -5.47 -16.99
C GLY A 107 -6.54 -5.21 -18.36
N PHE A 108 -7.11 -4.02 -18.55
CA PHE A 108 -7.71 -3.60 -19.83
C PHE A 108 -6.70 -3.56 -20.98
N THR A 109 -5.49 -3.03 -20.74
CA THR A 109 -4.43 -2.97 -21.77
C THR A 109 -4.01 -4.37 -22.21
N PHE A 110 -3.86 -5.29 -21.25
CA PHE A 110 -3.47 -6.67 -21.52
C PHE A 110 -4.59 -7.50 -22.16
N GLU A 111 -5.87 -7.13 -22.02
CA GLU A 111 -6.97 -7.88 -22.64
C GLU A 111 -6.84 -7.95 -24.18
N ASN A 112 -6.26 -6.92 -24.77
CA ASN A 112 -6.02 -6.83 -26.20
C ASN A 112 -4.58 -7.23 -26.62
N ASN A 113 -3.73 -7.65 -25.69
CA ASN A 113 -2.38 -8.09 -26.01
C ASN A 113 -2.42 -9.52 -26.58
N PRO A 114 -1.83 -9.77 -27.76
CA PRO A 114 -1.86 -11.11 -28.37
C PRO A 114 -0.90 -12.12 -27.72
N GLU A 115 0.17 -11.64 -27.07
CA GLU A 115 1.23 -12.51 -26.54
C GLU A 115 0.93 -13.02 -25.13
N SER A 116 0.32 -12.19 -24.30
CA SER A 116 0.01 -12.54 -22.92
C SER A 116 -1.16 -11.73 -22.41
N LYS A 117 -1.90 -12.28 -21.45
CA LYS A 117 -2.84 -11.51 -20.62
C LYS A 117 -2.17 -11.15 -19.30
N SER A 118 -2.82 -10.30 -18.49
CA SER A 118 -2.51 -10.19 -17.08
C SER A 118 -3.65 -10.76 -16.24
N ARG A 119 -3.34 -11.19 -15.00
CA ARG A 119 -4.33 -11.61 -14.01
C ARG A 119 -4.02 -10.99 -12.68
N LEU A 120 -5.05 -10.52 -11.99
CA LEU A 120 -4.99 -10.13 -10.59
C LEU A 120 -4.95 -11.41 -9.73
N ILE A 121 -3.88 -11.58 -8.94
CA ILE A 121 -3.62 -12.81 -8.18
C ILE A 121 -3.61 -12.63 -6.67
N ALA A 122 -3.42 -11.41 -6.19
CA ALA A 122 -3.44 -11.06 -4.76
C ALA A 122 -3.62 -9.55 -4.58
N VAL A 123 -3.92 -9.15 -3.34
CA VAL A 123 -3.91 -7.78 -2.87
C VAL A 123 -2.64 -7.56 -2.02
N ALA A 124 -2.05 -6.38 -2.03
CA ALA A 124 -0.94 -6.01 -1.16
C ALA A 124 -1.46 -5.33 0.11
N ALA A 125 -2.29 -4.29 -0.07
CA ALA A 125 -2.95 -3.57 1.01
C ALA A 125 -4.19 -2.85 0.48
N TYR A 126 -5.14 -2.55 1.39
CA TYR A 126 -6.35 -1.81 1.02
C TYR A 126 -6.86 -0.92 2.16
N SER A 127 -7.66 0.09 1.81
CA SER A 127 -8.52 0.84 2.72
C SER A 127 -9.97 0.73 2.26
N LEU A 128 -10.81 0.06 3.04
CA LEU A 128 -12.25 -0.01 2.74
C LEU A 128 -12.92 1.35 2.90
N ALA A 129 -12.37 2.23 3.73
CA ALA A 129 -12.83 3.61 3.86
C ALA A 129 -12.42 4.50 2.67
N GLY A 130 -11.43 4.07 1.85
CA GLY A 130 -10.89 4.84 0.72
C GLY A 130 -9.80 5.84 1.10
N SER A 131 -9.30 5.81 2.34
CA SER A 131 -8.21 6.69 2.79
C SER A 131 -6.86 6.34 2.15
N GLY A 132 -5.98 7.34 2.08
CA GLY A 132 -4.60 7.18 1.67
C GLY A 132 -4.19 7.99 0.44
N ASN A 133 -5.09 8.17 -0.53
CA ASN A 133 -4.91 9.17 -1.57
C ASN A 133 -5.45 10.50 -1.05
N GLY A 134 -4.82 11.63 -1.42
CA GLY A 134 -5.29 12.91 -0.90
C GLY A 134 -4.86 14.10 -1.73
N ILE A 135 -5.39 15.27 -1.37
CA ILE A 135 -4.97 16.55 -1.93
C ILE A 135 -4.38 17.39 -0.80
N VAL A 136 -3.17 17.85 -1.01
CA VAL A 136 -2.44 18.73 -0.10
C VAL A 136 -2.23 20.10 -0.73
N VAL A 137 -2.17 21.10 0.11
CA VAL A 137 -1.82 22.48 -0.25
C VAL A 137 -0.63 22.95 0.60
N ASN A 138 0.06 24.00 0.20
CA ASN A 138 1.06 24.61 1.08
C ASN A 138 0.40 24.99 2.42
N LYS A 139 1.08 24.78 3.55
CA LYS A 139 0.49 25.00 4.89
C LYS A 139 -0.05 26.42 5.10
N ASP A 140 0.59 27.41 4.49
CA ASP A 140 0.20 28.82 4.58
C ASP A 140 -0.88 29.22 3.56
N SER A 141 -1.36 28.27 2.75
CA SER A 141 -2.38 28.50 1.74
C SER A 141 -3.73 28.86 2.37
N PRO A 142 -4.53 29.73 1.74
CA PRO A 142 -5.88 30.06 2.20
C PRO A 142 -6.91 28.97 1.89
N TYR A 143 -6.53 27.87 1.19
CA TYR A 143 -7.44 26.83 0.74
C TYR A 143 -7.66 25.77 1.83
N TYR A 144 -8.91 25.55 2.25
CA TYR A 144 -9.29 24.59 3.29
C TYR A 144 -10.21 23.49 2.81
N SER A 145 -10.66 23.56 1.55
CA SER A 145 -11.59 22.60 0.97
C SER A 145 -11.29 22.34 -0.50
N PHE A 146 -11.85 21.25 -1.02
CA PHE A 146 -11.82 20.92 -2.44
C PHE A 146 -12.37 22.04 -3.31
N SER A 147 -13.42 22.72 -2.85
CA SER A 147 -14.08 23.81 -3.60
C SER A 147 -13.22 25.05 -3.77
N ASP A 148 -12.30 25.30 -2.84
CA ASP A 148 -11.40 26.46 -2.89
C ASP A 148 -10.38 26.34 -4.03
N LEU A 149 -10.22 25.14 -4.58
CA LEU A 149 -9.29 24.88 -5.68
C LEU A 149 -9.88 25.14 -7.07
N LYS A 150 -11.09 25.70 -7.18
CA LYS A 150 -11.69 26.03 -8.48
C LYS A 150 -10.76 26.93 -9.31
N GLY A 151 -10.40 26.48 -10.52
CA GLY A 151 -9.51 27.19 -11.44
C GLY A 151 -8.05 27.23 -11.01
N LYS A 152 -7.68 26.53 -9.95
CA LYS A 152 -6.32 26.48 -9.41
C LYS A 152 -5.46 25.44 -10.13
N LEU A 153 -4.13 25.66 -10.07
CA LEU A 153 -3.15 24.74 -10.65
C LEU A 153 -2.93 23.57 -9.69
N VAL A 154 -3.41 22.40 -10.08
CA VAL A 154 -3.33 21.17 -9.29
C VAL A 154 -2.49 20.14 -10.02
N SER A 155 -1.38 19.72 -9.43
CA SER A 155 -0.60 18.63 -9.98
C SER A 155 -1.11 17.27 -9.49
N VAL A 156 -0.99 16.25 -10.34
CA VAL A 156 -1.27 14.86 -10.01
C VAL A 156 -0.51 13.95 -10.96
N PRO A 157 0.05 12.80 -10.51
CA PRO A 157 0.64 11.81 -11.42
C PRO A 157 -0.47 11.16 -12.26
N PHE A 158 -0.55 11.47 -13.55
CA PHE A 158 -1.60 10.95 -14.41
C PHE A 158 -1.56 9.42 -14.53
N GLY A 159 -2.73 8.80 -14.41
CA GLY A 159 -2.87 7.35 -14.43
C GLY A 159 -2.57 6.66 -13.08
N SER A 160 -2.24 7.42 -12.02
CA SER A 160 -2.08 6.90 -10.67
C SER A 160 -3.41 6.72 -9.93
N ALA A 161 -3.38 6.06 -8.77
CA ALA A 161 -4.54 5.97 -7.86
C ALA A 161 -5.06 7.35 -7.43
N ALA A 162 -4.16 8.32 -7.19
CA ALA A 162 -4.56 9.70 -6.89
C ALA A 162 -5.30 10.37 -8.05
N HIS A 163 -4.92 10.08 -9.29
CA HIS A 163 -5.65 10.58 -10.45
C HIS A 163 -7.08 9.99 -10.50
N GLY A 164 -7.22 8.69 -10.25
CA GLY A 164 -8.54 8.04 -10.13
C GLY A 164 -9.39 8.70 -9.04
N MET A 165 -8.82 8.92 -7.85
CA MET A 165 -9.49 9.64 -6.75
C MET A 165 -9.96 11.05 -7.16
N VAL A 166 -9.12 11.84 -7.83
CA VAL A 166 -9.49 13.18 -8.31
C VAL A 166 -10.65 13.12 -9.29
N LEU A 167 -10.60 12.20 -10.26
CA LEU A 167 -11.67 12.02 -11.24
C LEU A 167 -12.99 11.61 -10.59
N LYS A 168 -12.94 10.67 -9.65
CA LYS A 168 -14.11 10.25 -8.85
C LYS A 168 -14.67 11.41 -8.02
N ALA A 169 -13.79 12.17 -7.34
CA ALA A 169 -14.18 13.32 -6.54
C ALA A 169 -14.86 14.43 -7.36
N LEU A 170 -14.42 14.66 -8.59
CA LEU A 170 -15.07 15.57 -9.54
C LEU A 170 -16.44 15.03 -9.97
N GLN A 171 -16.51 13.77 -10.36
CA GLN A 171 -17.76 13.12 -10.78
C GLN A 171 -18.83 13.17 -9.67
N ASP A 172 -18.47 12.82 -8.42
CA ASP A 172 -19.39 12.83 -7.26
C ASP A 172 -19.99 14.22 -6.99
N ARG A 173 -19.30 15.27 -7.43
CA ARG A 173 -19.73 16.67 -7.27
C ARG A 173 -20.36 17.26 -8.53
N GLY A 174 -20.53 16.44 -9.58
CA GLY A 174 -21.06 16.92 -10.87
C GLY A 174 -20.16 17.97 -11.56
N LEU A 175 -18.84 17.91 -11.27
CA LEU A 175 -17.85 18.85 -11.80
C LEU A 175 -17.12 18.26 -13.00
N SER A 176 -16.77 19.12 -13.97
CA SER A 176 -15.94 18.70 -15.11
C SER A 176 -14.46 18.65 -14.74
N GLN A 177 -13.65 17.98 -15.58
CA GLN A 177 -12.19 17.95 -15.40
C GLN A 177 -11.53 19.33 -15.45
N ASN A 178 -12.19 20.32 -16.08
CA ASN A 178 -11.72 21.71 -16.13
C ASN A 178 -11.99 22.50 -14.84
N PHE A 179 -12.55 21.88 -13.80
CA PHE A 179 -12.71 22.51 -12.49
C PHE A 179 -11.36 22.94 -11.91
N PHE A 180 -10.33 22.14 -12.12
CA PHE A 180 -8.92 22.45 -11.85
C PHE A 180 -8.16 22.72 -13.16
N GLN A 181 -7.00 23.35 -13.05
CA GLN A 181 -5.96 23.30 -14.07
C GLN A 181 -5.04 22.12 -13.73
N LEU A 182 -5.37 20.92 -14.25
CA LEU A 182 -4.61 19.71 -13.94
C LEU A 182 -3.31 19.65 -14.74
N VAL A 183 -2.18 19.38 -14.04
CA VAL A 183 -0.87 19.14 -14.64
C VAL A 183 -0.31 17.80 -14.21
N ASN A 184 0.32 17.09 -15.15
CA ASN A 184 0.96 15.80 -14.88
C ASN A 184 2.35 16.01 -14.29
N GLN A 185 2.54 15.60 -13.04
CA GLN A 185 3.86 15.62 -12.37
C GLN A 185 4.03 14.33 -11.56
N ALA A 186 5.24 13.79 -11.56
CA ALA A 186 5.62 12.71 -10.66
C ALA A 186 5.54 13.18 -9.19
N PRO A 187 5.36 12.28 -8.23
CA PRO A 187 5.19 12.62 -6.80
C PRO A 187 6.26 13.58 -6.28
N GLU A 188 7.53 13.31 -6.53
CA GLU A 188 8.65 14.11 -6.05
C GLU A 188 8.68 15.50 -6.67
N VAL A 189 8.34 15.59 -7.97
CA VAL A 189 8.27 16.87 -8.70
C VAL A 189 7.12 17.72 -8.18
N GLY A 190 5.94 17.11 -8.02
CA GLY A 190 4.77 17.79 -7.46
C GLY A 190 5.01 18.26 -6.02
N SER A 191 5.63 17.43 -5.19
CA SER A 191 6.02 17.76 -3.82
C SER A 191 6.95 18.99 -3.77
N THR A 192 8.01 19.00 -4.59
CA THR A 192 8.95 20.12 -4.69
C THR A 192 8.24 21.40 -5.17
N ASN A 193 7.43 21.31 -6.22
CA ASN A 193 6.72 22.45 -6.76
C ASN A 193 5.69 23.02 -5.76
N LEU A 194 5.05 22.17 -4.94
CA LEU A 194 4.17 22.61 -3.87
C LEU A 194 4.96 23.36 -2.77
N GLN A 195 6.10 22.84 -2.35
CA GLN A 195 6.95 23.47 -1.36
C GLN A 195 7.45 24.83 -1.85
N GLU A 196 7.83 24.94 -3.12
CA GLU A 196 8.28 26.17 -3.78
C GLU A 196 7.12 27.10 -4.18
N LYS A 197 5.87 26.74 -3.86
CA LYS A 197 4.64 27.52 -4.18
C LYS A 197 4.45 27.78 -5.69
N LYS A 198 4.96 26.86 -6.55
CA LYS A 198 4.80 26.91 -8.01
C LYS A 198 3.46 26.34 -8.49
N ILE A 199 2.79 25.58 -7.63
CA ILE A 199 1.45 25.03 -7.81
C ILE A 199 0.60 25.33 -6.58
N ASP A 200 -0.72 25.39 -6.77
CA ASP A 200 -1.66 25.68 -5.68
C ASP A 200 -1.92 24.44 -4.79
N ALA A 201 -1.97 23.26 -5.42
CA ALA A 201 -2.21 21.98 -4.73
C ALA A 201 -1.51 20.83 -5.43
N HIS A 202 -1.28 19.76 -4.68
CA HIS A 202 -0.77 18.48 -5.17
C HIS A 202 -1.70 17.36 -4.72
N ALA A 203 -2.24 16.61 -5.69
CA ALA A 203 -2.98 15.38 -5.43
C ALA A 203 -2.03 14.20 -5.58
N ASP A 204 -1.92 13.38 -4.55
CA ASP A 204 -1.01 12.24 -4.60
C ASP A 204 -1.56 11.04 -3.83
N PHE A 205 -0.94 9.88 -4.08
CA PHE A 205 -1.26 8.62 -3.43
C PHE A 205 -0.40 8.41 -2.17
N VAL A 206 -0.67 7.34 -1.45
CA VAL A 206 0.09 6.98 -0.23
C VAL A 206 1.58 6.86 -0.51
N PRO A 207 2.43 7.40 0.39
CA PRO A 207 2.12 8.09 1.65
C PRO A 207 2.14 9.62 1.53
N PHE A 208 2.21 10.19 0.32
CA PHE A 208 2.55 11.60 0.10
C PHE A 208 1.57 12.57 0.76
N ALA A 209 0.26 12.23 0.79
CA ALA A 209 -0.74 13.09 1.41
C ALA A 209 -0.58 13.22 2.95
N GLU A 210 0.16 12.33 3.59
CA GLU A 210 0.56 12.37 5.01
C GLU A 210 2.02 12.80 5.17
N LEU A 211 2.89 12.35 4.26
CA LEU A 211 4.33 12.64 4.33
C LEU A 211 4.64 14.13 4.20
N LEU A 212 3.97 14.83 3.27
CA LEU A 212 4.24 16.25 3.03
C LEU A 212 3.78 17.13 4.20
N PRO A 213 2.56 16.92 4.78
CA PRO A 213 2.18 17.56 6.04
C PRO A 213 3.11 17.21 7.20
N PHE A 214 3.48 15.94 7.38
CA PHE A 214 4.43 15.51 8.43
C PHE A 214 5.77 16.24 8.34
N ARG A 215 6.25 16.52 7.13
CA ARG A 215 7.45 17.33 6.88
C ARG A 215 7.25 18.83 7.12
N GLY A 216 6.06 19.28 7.49
CA GLY A 216 5.76 20.60 8.00
C GLY A 216 5.58 21.72 6.98
N PHE A 217 5.52 21.44 5.68
CA PHE A 217 5.31 22.45 4.63
C PHE A 217 3.96 22.36 3.91
N ALA A 218 3.19 21.33 4.16
CA ALA A 218 1.90 21.12 3.53
C ALA A 218 0.77 20.92 4.57
N ARG A 219 -0.46 20.97 4.11
CA ARG A 219 -1.67 20.66 4.85
C ARG A 219 -2.63 19.88 3.94
N LYS A 220 -3.17 18.76 4.45
CA LYS A 220 -4.15 17.96 3.73
C LYS A 220 -5.53 18.62 3.81
N ILE A 221 -6.20 18.79 2.67
CA ILE A 221 -7.54 19.39 2.57
C ILE A 221 -8.58 18.46 1.98
N PHE A 222 -8.13 17.34 1.43
CA PHE A 222 -8.99 16.28 0.88
C PHE A 222 -8.33 14.93 1.10
N ASP A 223 -9.12 13.94 1.49
CA ASP A 223 -8.72 12.53 1.60
C ASP A 223 -9.69 11.69 0.76
N GLY A 224 -9.18 10.61 0.17
CA GLY A 224 -9.96 9.68 -0.63
C GLY A 224 -11.18 9.10 0.10
N VAL A 225 -11.15 9.05 1.44
CA VAL A 225 -12.30 8.66 2.27
C VAL A 225 -13.57 9.47 1.95
N GLN A 226 -13.43 10.68 1.40
CA GLN A 226 -14.56 11.54 1.00
C GLN A 226 -15.23 11.12 -0.31
N THR A 227 -14.69 10.12 -1.01
CA THR A 227 -15.30 9.52 -2.21
C THR A 227 -16.16 8.30 -1.88
N ASN A 228 -16.10 7.81 -0.64
CA ASN A 228 -16.75 6.56 -0.20
C ASN A 228 -16.43 5.37 -1.12
N LEU A 229 -15.26 5.38 -1.75
CA LEU A 229 -14.77 4.32 -2.63
C LEU A 229 -13.54 3.68 -2.01
N PRO A 230 -13.55 2.36 -1.74
CA PRO A 230 -12.34 1.65 -1.33
C PRO A 230 -11.17 1.89 -2.27
N THR A 231 -9.97 2.03 -1.72
CA THR A 231 -8.72 2.08 -2.50
C THR A 231 -7.81 0.94 -2.07
N TRP A 232 -7.02 0.42 -3.00
CA TRP A 232 -6.21 -0.77 -2.76
C TRP A 232 -5.01 -0.86 -3.69
N HIS A 233 -4.05 -1.68 -3.31
CA HIS A 233 -2.92 -2.05 -4.15
C HIS A 233 -2.96 -3.55 -4.37
N GLY A 234 -2.67 -3.99 -5.57
CA GLY A 234 -2.74 -5.41 -5.92
C GLY A 234 -1.54 -5.87 -6.71
N VAL A 235 -1.48 -7.16 -6.90
CA VAL A 235 -0.43 -7.89 -7.59
C VAL A 235 -1.01 -8.54 -8.84
N VAL A 236 -0.42 -8.22 -9.97
CA VAL A 236 -0.74 -8.83 -11.25
C VAL A 236 0.42 -9.66 -11.76
N VAL A 237 0.11 -10.70 -12.52
CA VAL A 237 1.08 -11.57 -13.19
C VAL A 237 0.74 -11.70 -14.66
N ARG A 238 1.77 -11.83 -15.51
CA ARG A 238 1.59 -12.23 -16.91
C ARG A 238 1.18 -13.70 -17.01
N THR A 239 0.17 -14.01 -17.84
CA THR A 239 -0.37 -15.37 -17.95
C THR A 239 0.61 -16.35 -18.58
N ASP A 240 1.41 -15.93 -19.57
CA ASP A 240 2.44 -16.77 -20.18
C ASP A 240 3.49 -17.27 -19.17
N PHE A 241 3.88 -16.41 -18.23
CA PHE A 241 4.77 -16.78 -17.13
C PHE A 241 4.06 -17.67 -16.10
N ALA A 242 2.85 -17.29 -15.70
CA ALA A 242 2.09 -18.01 -14.68
C ALA A 242 1.73 -19.45 -15.11
N GLU A 243 1.40 -19.66 -16.36
CA GLU A 243 1.13 -20.99 -16.93
C GLU A 243 2.39 -21.86 -16.99
N LYS A 244 3.54 -21.27 -17.29
CA LYS A 244 4.81 -21.99 -17.35
C LYS A 244 5.37 -22.31 -15.95
N TYR A 245 5.22 -21.36 -15.00
CA TYR A 245 5.81 -21.44 -13.66
C TYR A 245 4.79 -21.17 -12.54
N PRO A 246 3.69 -21.94 -12.45
CA PRO A 246 2.61 -21.66 -11.49
C PRO A 246 3.07 -21.77 -10.03
N GLU A 247 4.06 -22.61 -9.71
CA GLU A 247 4.60 -22.74 -8.35
C GLU A 247 5.41 -21.51 -7.94
N VAL A 248 6.00 -20.77 -8.88
CA VAL A 248 6.67 -19.49 -8.60
C VAL A 248 5.64 -18.41 -8.24
N VAL A 249 4.47 -18.40 -8.90
CA VAL A 249 3.38 -17.49 -8.54
C VAL A 249 2.88 -17.77 -7.11
N VAL A 250 2.69 -19.04 -6.76
CA VAL A 250 2.33 -19.46 -5.39
C VAL A 250 3.41 -19.05 -4.39
N ALA A 251 4.70 -19.22 -4.74
CA ALA A 251 5.83 -18.83 -3.90
C ALA A 251 5.82 -17.32 -3.60
N TYR A 252 5.54 -16.49 -4.60
CA TYR A 252 5.46 -15.04 -4.41
C TYR A 252 4.30 -14.65 -3.47
N ILE A 253 3.14 -15.26 -3.61
CA ILE A 253 2.01 -15.02 -2.69
C ILE A 253 2.34 -15.47 -1.26
N LYS A 254 3.02 -16.61 -1.07
CA LYS A 254 3.51 -17.04 0.26
C LYS A 254 4.47 -16.01 0.86
N ALA A 255 5.35 -15.43 0.04
CA ALA A 255 6.26 -14.37 0.48
C ALA A 255 5.49 -13.12 0.94
N ILE A 256 4.40 -12.73 0.25
CA ILE A 256 3.51 -11.63 0.66
C ILE A 256 2.86 -11.94 2.02
N ILE A 257 2.32 -13.15 2.20
CA ILE A 257 1.71 -13.57 3.47
C ILE A 257 2.73 -13.50 4.60
N ALA A 258 3.94 -14.01 4.38
CA ALA A 258 5.02 -13.96 5.37
C ALA A 258 5.46 -12.53 5.69
N ALA A 259 5.51 -11.63 4.69
CA ALA A 259 5.80 -10.22 4.88
C ALA A 259 4.71 -9.52 5.73
N ASN A 260 3.43 -9.83 5.50
CA ASN A 260 2.33 -9.31 6.32
C ASN A 260 2.42 -9.80 7.78
N GLN A 261 2.77 -11.07 8.00
CA GLN A 261 2.97 -11.63 9.33
C GLN A 261 4.14 -10.95 10.06
N TRP A 262 5.26 -10.76 9.35
CA TRP A 262 6.43 -10.05 9.88
C TRP A 262 6.08 -8.62 10.31
N LEU A 263 5.38 -7.87 9.46
CA LEU A 263 4.96 -6.50 9.77
C LEU A 263 4.07 -6.42 11.02
N ARG A 264 3.13 -7.38 11.17
CA ARG A 264 2.23 -7.44 12.32
C ARG A 264 2.88 -7.92 13.61
N SER A 265 4.00 -8.66 13.53
CA SER A 265 4.70 -9.19 14.71
C SER A 265 5.40 -8.11 15.54
N ASP A 266 5.90 -7.06 14.89
CA ASP A 266 6.52 -5.88 15.52
C ASP A 266 6.26 -4.63 14.67
N PRO A 267 5.09 -3.98 14.79
CA PRO A 267 4.72 -2.85 13.95
C PRO A 267 5.65 -1.64 14.09
N LYS A 268 6.19 -1.41 15.30
CA LYS A 268 7.16 -0.33 15.55
C LYS A 268 8.46 -0.61 14.83
N GLY A 269 9.08 -1.77 15.08
CA GLY A 269 10.32 -2.16 14.42
C GLY A 269 10.17 -2.28 12.90
N ALA A 270 9.00 -2.74 12.43
CA ALA A 270 8.68 -2.77 11.00
C ALA A 270 8.65 -1.35 10.39
N ALA A 271 8.03 -0.38 11.05
CA ALA A 271 8.01 1.01 10.58
C ALA A 271 9.43 1.61 10.53
N GLU A 272 10.27 1.33 11.53
CA GLU A 272 11.68 1.73 11.57
C GLU A 272 12.48 1.10 10.40
N LYS A 273 12.27 -0.18 10.11
CA LYS A 273 12.89 -0.85 8.96
C LYS A 273 12.38 -0.33 7.63
N VAL A 274 11.10 -0.05 7.49
CA VAL A 274 10.55 0.60 6.28
C VAL A 274 11.24 1.95 6.06
N GLN A 275 11.44 2.77 7.09
CA GLN A 275 12.19 4.02 6.96
C GLN A 275 13.63 3.78 6.50
N GLU A 276 14.33 2.82 7.09
CA GLU A 276 15.71 2.48 6.72
C GLU A 276 15.81 2.08 5.23
N TRP A 277 14.85 1.30 4.74
CA TRP A 277 14.88 0.74 3.39
C TRP A 277 14.34 1.65 2.29
N THR A 278 13.43 2.57 2.63
CA THR A 278 12.68 3.37 1.65
C THR A 278 12.85 4.87 1.80
N GLY A 279 13.32 5.35 2.96
CA GLY A 279 13.37 6.78 3.30
C GLY A 279 12.01 7.40 3.66
N ILE A 280 10.93 6.59 3.74
CA ILE A 280 9.65 7.04 4.28
C ILE A 280 9.79 7.15 5.80
N ASN A 281 9.45 8.31 6.37
CA ASN A 281 9.51 8.49 7.82
C ASN A 281 8.74 7.39 8.56
N LYS A 282 9.31 6.82 9.63
CA LYS A 282 8.72 5.72 10.39
C LYS A 282 7.32 6.03 10.92
N GLU A 283 7.10 7.28 11.30
CA GLU A 283 5.82 7.78 11.79
C GLU A 283 4.75 7.76 10.69
N VAL A 284 5.16 8.09 9.47
CA VAL A 284 4.30 8.01 8.28
C VAL A 284 4.07 6.56 7.85
N ALA A 285 5.07 5.70 7.93
CA ALA A 285 4.86 4.26 7.69
C ALA A 285 3.86 3.66 8.70
N TYR A 286 3.99 4.03 9.98
CA TYR A 286 3.14 3.52 11.06
C TYR A 286 1.68 4.01 10.99
N ILE A 287 1.41 5.24 10.54
CA ILE A 287 0.01 5.73 10.40
C ILE A 287 -0.79 4.89 9.39
N PHE A 288 -0.11 4.24 8.44
CA PHE A 288 -0.74 3.34 7.46
C PHE A 288 -0.74 1.89 7.91
N LEU A 289 0.39 1.38 8.40
CA LEU A 289 0.68 -0.04 8.54
C LEU A 289 0.61 -0.55 9.99
N GLY A 290 0.62 0.36 10.97
CA GLY A 290 0.51 0.02 12.39
C GLY A 290 -0.92 -0.36 12.81
N PRO A 291 -1.12 -0.74 14.10
CA PRO A 291 -2.44 -0.98 14.66
C PRO A 291 -3.39 0.20 14.44
N GLY A 292 -4.62 -0.06 14.01
CA GLY A 292 -5.59 0.97 13.65
C GLY A 292 -5.16 1.82 12.45
N GLY A 293 -4.19 1.37 11.67
CA GLY A 293 -3.66 2.09 10.51
C GLY A 293 -4.68 2.29 9.41
N ASN A 294 -4.44 3.29 8.57
CA ASN A 294 -5.33 3.66 7.47
C ASN A 294 -5.40 2.62 6.35
N MET A 295 -4.49 1.62 6.37
CA MET A 295 -4.44 0.51 5.44
C MET A 295 -4.48 -0.83 6.18
N THR A 296 -5.13 -1.81 5.55
CA THR A 296 -5.12 -3.21 5.96
C THR A 296 -4.20 -3.99 5.05
N VAL A 297 -3.17 -4.62 5.60
CA VAL A 297 -2.30 -5.57 4.89
C VAL A 297 -2.94 -6.95 4.96
N ASP A 298 -3.58 -7.35 3.88
CA ASP A 298 -4.31 -8.61 3.74
C ASP A 298 -4.32 -8.98 2.25
N PRO A 299 -3.80 -10.16 1.86
CA PRO A 299 -3.63 -10.52 0.46
C PRO A 299 -4.90 -11.01 -0.23
N THR A 300 -6.01 -11.16 0.50
CA THR A 300 -7.26 -11.69 -0.06
C THR A 300 -7.95 -10.71 -1.02
N ILE A 301 -8.54 -11.23 -2.09
CA ILE A 301 -9.21 -10.41 -3.12
C ILE A 301 -10.67 -10.23 -2.73
N LYS A 302 -10.95 -9.25 -1.87
CA LYS A 302 -12.27 -9.04 -1.29
C LYS A 302 -13.30 -8.56 -2.32
N PRO A 303 -14.57 -9.01 -2.23
CA PRO A 303 -15.65 -8.56 -3.11
C PRO A 303 -15.79 -7.03 -3.16
N GLN A 304 -15.63 -6.34 -2.02
CA GLN A 304 -15.73 -4.88 -1.93
C GLN A 304 -14.68 -4.17 -2.79
N LEU A 305 -13.49 -4.75 -2.94
CA LEU A 305 -12.43 -4.19 -3.80
C LEU A 305 -12.75 -4.38 -5.27
N LEU A 306 -13.36 -5.51 -5.64
CA LEU A 306 -13.82 -5.75 -7.01
C LEU A 306 -15.00 -4.84 -7.40
N ASP A 307 -15.90 -4.55 -6.47
CA ASP A 307 -16.99 -3.58 -6.68
C ASP A 307 -16.45 -2.15 -6.83
N ALA A 308 -15.40 -1.79 -6.06
CA ALA A 308 -14.69 -0.53 -6.23
C ALA A 308 -14.02 -0.46 -7.62
N ALA A 309 -13.31 -1.51 -8.02
CA ALA A 309 -12.69 -1.61 -9.35
C ALA A 309 -13.73 -1.46 -10.48
N ALA A 310 -14.91 -2.10 -10.36
CA ALA A 310 -15.99 -1.95 -11.31
C ALA A 310 -16.53 -0.50 -11.37
N THR A 311 -16.45 0.24 -10.25
CA THR A 311 -16.80 1.67 -10.21
C THR A 311 -15.76 2.49 -10.96
N ASP A 312 -14.46 2.23 -10.78
CA ASP A 312 -13.38 2.90 -11.52
C ASP A 312 -13.46 2.62 -13.03
N VAL A 313 -13.83 1.39 -13.43
CA VAL A 313 -14.12 1.08 -14.84
C VAL A 313 -15.20 2.03 -15.39
N LYS A 314 -16.31 2.24 -14.65
CA LYS A 314 -17.38 3.16 -15.07
C LYS A 314 -16.89 4.62 -15.16
N VAL A 315 -16.03 5.05 -14.26
CA VAL A 315 -15.39 6.39 -14.32
C VAL A 315 -14.57 6.50 -15.62
N LEU A 316 -13.71 5.52 -15.91
CA LEU A 316 -12.89 5.49 -17.13
C LEU A 316 -13.75 5.45 -18.41
N GLN A 317 -14.85 4.71 -18.40
CA GLN A 317 -15.81 4.64 -19.52
C GLN A 317 -16.50 5.99 -19.75
N SER A 318 -16.95 6.65 -18.69
CA SER A 318 -17.60 7.97 -18.79
C SER A 318 -16.69 9.05 -19.38
N LEU A 319 -15.37 8.85 -19.25
CA LEU A 319 -14.34 9.72 -19.80
C LEU A 319 -13.86 9.31 -21.21
N GLY A 320 -14.46 8.26 -21.78
CA GLY A 320 -14.07 7.72 -23.09
C GLY A 320 -12.67 7.07 -23.11
N ARG A 321 -12.12 6.75 -21.93
CA ARG A 321 -10.74 6.22 -21.78
C ARG A 321 -10.67 4.69 -21.77
N MET A 322 -11.83 4.02 -21.60
CA MET A 322 -11.92 2.57 -21.54
C MET A 322 -13.20 2.10 -22.22
N LYS A 323 -13.14 0.95 -22.87
CA LYS A 323 -14.32 0.18 -23.30
C LYS A 323 -14.76 -0.73 -22.16
N GLU A 324 -15.62 -1.71 -22.48
CA GLU A 324 -16.04 -2.72 -21.52
C GLU A 324 -14.84 -3.51 -20.99
N PHE A 325 -14.78 -3.69 -19.68
CA PHE A 325 -13.76 -4.50 -18.99
C PHE A 325 -14.41 -5.23 -17.81
N ASP A 326 -14.33 -6.56 -17.83
CA ASP A 326 -14.90 -7.43 -16.79
C ASP A 326 -13.84 -7.73 -15.72
N VAL A 327 -13.87 -6.95 -14.63
CA VAL A 327 -12.95 -7.11 -13.50
C VAL A 327 -13.00 -8.52 -12.91
N LYS A 328 -14.17 -9.17 -12.87
CA LYS A 328 -14.31 -10.50 -12.27
C LYS A 328 -13.61 -11.58 -13.10
N LYS A 329 -13.66 -11.48 -14.42
CA LYS A 329 -12.93 -12.40 -15.32
C LYS A 329 -11.41 -12.19 -15.31
N TRP A 330 -10.97 -11.01 -14.90
CA TRP A 330 -9.55 -10.70 -14.80
C TRP A 330 -8.88 -11.32 -13.57
N VAL A 331 -9.65 -11.62 -12.50
CA VAL A 331 -9.15 -12.25 -11.27
C VAL A 331 -8.83 -13.74 -11.51
N ASP A 332 -7.72 -14.19 -10.94
CA ASP A 332 -7.38 -15.59 -10.77
C ASP A 332 -6.98 -15.85 -9.32
N ASP A 333 -7.93 -16.27 -8.50
CA ASP A 333 -7.72 -16.56 -7.07
C ASP A 333 -7.19 -17.97 -6.80
N SER A 334 -7.00 -18.80 -7.85
CA SER A 334 -6.51 -20.17 -7.70
C SER A 334 -5.12 -20.23 -7.05
N TYR A 335 -4.24 -19.30 -7.39
CA TYR A 335 -2.87 -19.23 -6.84
C TYR A 335 -2.87 -18.86 -5.35
N ILE A 336 -3.66 -17.87 -4.94
CA ILE A 336 -3.71 -17.46 -3.54
C ILE A 336 -4.39 -18.54 -2.68
N ARG A 337 -5.45 -19.19 -3.16
CA ARG A 337 -6.06 -20.33 -2.48
C ARG A 337 -5.05 -21.46 -2.27
N LYS A 338 -4.22 -21.76 -3.27
CA LYS A 338 -3.15 -22.75 -3.16
C LYS A 338 -2.09 -22.32 -2.15
N ALA A 339 -1.67 -21.05 -2.17
CA ALA A 339 -0.71 -20.52 -1.20
C ALA A 339 -1.21 -20.65 0.25
N TYR A 340 -2.48 -20.28 0.49
CA TYR A 340 -3.12 -20.41 1.81
C TYR A 340 -3.18 -21.88 2.27
N ALA A 341 -3.62 -22.79 1.39
CA ALA A 341 -3.67 -24.20 1.71
C ALA A 341 -2.29 -24.79 2.08
N GLU A 342 -1.24 -24.46 1.31
CA GLU A 342 0.10 -24.90 1.59
C GLU A 342 0.70 -24.29 2.88
N MET A 343 0.28 -23.08 3.25
CA MET A 343 0.65 -22.43 4.53
C MET A 343 -0.27 -22.83 5.69
N LYS A 344 -1.27 -23.69 5.46
CA LYS A 344 -2.27 -24.13 6.44
C LYS A 344 -3.07 -22.96 7.04
N LEU A 345 -3.43 -22.00 6.22
CA LEU A 345 -4.26 -20.84 6.56
C LEU A 345 -5.66 -21.00 5.94
N ASP A 346 -6.65 -20.34 6.50
CA ASP A 346 -8.03 -20.34 6.01
C ASP A 346 -8.31 -19.12 5.14
N TYR A 347 -8.26 -19.31 3.81
CA TYR A 347 -8.51 -18.24 2.85
C TYR A 347 -9.93 -17.68 2.96
N ASP A 348 -10.95 -18.52 3.12
CA ASP A 348 -12.33 -18.08 3.11
C ASP A 348 -12.69 -17.32 4.40
N ALA A 349 -12.08 -17.70 5.54
CA ALA A 349 -12.22 -16.95 6.78
C ALA A 349 -11.59 -15.54 6.66
N ASP A 350 -10.36 -15.45 6.11
CA ASP A 350 -9.69 -14.16 5.89
C ASP A 350 -10.42 -13.33 4.84
N LEU A 351 -10.91 -13.95 3.75
CA LEU A 351 -11.69 -13.26 2.71
C LEU A 351 -12.97 -12.62 3.27
N ALA A 352 -13.67 -13.32 4.17
CA ALA A 352 -14.89 -12.84 4.81
C ALA A 352 -14.62 -11.75 5.88
N SER A 353 -13.43 -11.72 6.46
CA SER A 353 -13.06 -10.77 7.50
C SER A 353 -12.74 -9.40 6.91
N THR A 354 -13.30 -8.34 7.51
CA THR A 354 -12.93 -6.95 7.22
C THR A 354 -12.19 -6.29 8.39
N LYS A 355 -11.80 -7.09 9.38
CA LYS A 355 -11.10 -6.59 10.57
C LYS A 355 -9.69 -6.17 10.20
N ASN A 356 -9.34 -4.96 10.58
CA ASN A 356 -7.95 -4.51 10.55
C ASN A 356 -7.23 -4.94 11.84
N TYR A 357 -5.92 -4.78 11.87
CA TYR A 357 -5.12 -4.87 13.09
C TYR A 357 -5.45 -3.67 13.99
N GLU A 358 -6.14 -3.91 15.12
CA GLU A 358 -6.71 -2.86 15.95
C GLU A 358 -5.80 -2.49 17.13
N ILE A 359 -5.87 -1.22 17.56
CA ILE A 359 -5.25 -0.76 18.82
C ILE A 359 -5.96 -1.46 19.97
N SER A 360 -5.19 -2.03 20.88
CA SER A 360 -5.70 -2.72 22.07
C SER A 360 -4.80 -2.46 23.27
N GLY A 361 -5.26 -2.84 24.45
CA GLY A 361 -4.48 -2.77 25.68
C GLY A 361 -5.09 -1.87 26.75
N GLN A 362 -4.24 -1.44 27.67
CA GLN A 362 -4.61 -0.63 28.82
C GLN A 362 -4.09 0.80 28.66
N ASP A 363 -4.98 1.77 28.69
CA ASP A 363 -4.66 3.18 28.87
C ASP A 363 -4.17 3.42 30.31
N LYS A 364 -2.86 3.55 30.45
CA LYS A 364 -2.24 3.75 31.77
C LYS A 364 -2.42 5.17 32.33
N PHE A 365 -2.72 6.16 31.46
CA PHE A 365 -2.93 7.54 31.89
C PHE A 365 -4.33 7.75 32.48
N CYS A 366 -5.36 7.31 31.77
CA CYS A 366 -6.75 7.38 32.25
C CYS A 366 -7.19 6.14 33.05
N ASN A 367 -6.33 5.14 33.20
CA ASN A 367 -6.58 3.88 33.91
C ASN A 367 -7.84 3.13 33.39
N LYS A 368 -7.94 2.98 32.07
CA LYS A 368 -9.07 2.33 31.40
C LYS A 368 -8.60 1.33 30.33
N PRO A 369 -9.33 0.23 30.08
CA PRO A 369 -9.09 -0.59 28.90
C PRO A 369 -9.50 0.16 27.62
N ILE A 370 -8.85 -0.15 26.50
CA ILE A 370 -9.25 0.34 25.18
C ILE A 370 -10.37 -0.56 24.67
N THR A 371 -11.60 -0.03 24.66
CA THR A 371 -12.81 -0.76 24.24
C THR A 371 -13.32 -0.34 22.87
N ASP A 372 -12.96 0.86 22.41
CA ASP A 372 -13.27 1.36 21.07
C ASP A 372 -11.99 1.82 20.38
N PRO A 373 -11.39 0.97 19.51
CA PRO A 373 -10.14 1.30 18.82
C PRO A 373 -10.20 2.56 17.96
N ARG A 374 -11.39 2.96 17.48
CA ARG A 374 -11.58 4.16 16.64
C ARG A 374 -11.67 5.47 17.42
N LYS A 375 -11.77 5.40 18.75
CA LYS A 375 -11.67 6.55 19.65
C LYS A 375 -10.33 6.64 20.34
N ALA A 376 -9.53 5.58 20.24
CA ALA A 376 -8.20 5.51 20.80
C ALA A 376 -7.26 6.57 20.21
N GLY A 377 -6.11 6.70 20.82
CA GLY A 377 -4.99 7.43 20.26
C GLY A 377 -3.69 6.81 20.74
N GLU A 378 -2.58 7.28 20.19
CA GLU A 378 -1.26 6.75 20.54
C GLU A 378 -0.25 7.90 20.65
N VAL A 379 0.70 7.78 21.56
CA VAL A 379 1.86 8.65 21.67
C VAL A 379 3.11 7.81 21.46
N TRP A 380 3.93 8.16 20.48
CA TRP A 380 5.22 7.55 20.27
C TRP A 380 6.28 8.31 21.06
N VAL A 381 6.75 7.70 22.12
CA VAL A 381 7.80 8.24 23.00
C VAL A 381 9.09 7.49 22.71
N ASP A 382 10.18 8.22 22.47
CA ASP A 382 11.45 7.69 21.94
C ASP A 382 11.96 6.48 22.77
N ASP A 383 11.97 6.61 24.09
CA ASP A 383 12.50 5.61 25.03
C ASP A 383 11.44 4.63 25.58
N GLU A 384 10.14 4.88 25.36
CA GLU A 384 9.06 4.05 25.89
C GLU A 384 8.27 3.30 24.80
N GLY A 385 8.50 3.66 23.55
CA GLY A 385 7.78 3.07 22.40
C GLY A 385 6.44 3.74 22.13
N ILE A 386 5.50 2.99 21.54
CA ILE A 386 4.20 3.51 21.15
C ILE A 386 3.18 3.09 22.22
N LEU A 387 2.61 4.08 22.89
CA LEU A 387 1.72 3.90 24.02
C LEU A 387 0.28 4.22 23.64
N PRO A 388 -0.67 3.30 23.85
CA PRO A 388 -2.06 3.48 23.47
C PRO A 388 -2.89 4.13 24.58
N PHE A 389 -3.87 4.95 24.19
CA PHE A 389 -4.81 5.67 25.06
C PHE A 389 -6.24 5.49 24.59
N SER A 390 -7.19 5.52 25.54
CA SER A 390 -8.59 5.15 25.32
C SER A 390 -9.44 6.21 24.62
N SER A 391 -8.95 7.44 24.53
CA SER A 391 -9.65 8.57 23.90
C SER A 391 -8.67 9.67 23.51
N ALA A 392 -9.11 10.59 22.63
CA ALA A 392 -8.33 11.76 22.28
C ALA A 392 -8.00 12.62 23.52
N THR A 393 -8.93 12.79 24.47
CA THR A 393 -8.68 13.50 25.73
C THR A 393 -7.54 12.86 26.53
N CYS A 394 -7.57 11.53 26.70
CA CYS A 394 -6.52 10.81 27.42
C CYS A 394 -5.18 10.87 26.68
N THR A 395 -5.20 10.79 25.35
CA THR A 395 -4.02 10.92 24.50
C THR A 395 -3.34 12.27 24.66
N LEU A 396 -4.11 13.36 24.56
CA LEU A 396 -3.57 14.73 24.70
C LEU A 396 -3.14 15.03 26.14
N GLY A 397 -3.84 14.49 27.15
CA GLY A 397 -3.42 14.58 28.55
C GLY A 397 -2.09 13.87 28.80
N ALA A 398 -1.95 12.65 28.27
CA ALA A 398 -0.70 11.88 28.34
C ALA A 398 0.44 12.58 27.59
N TYR A 399 0.18 13.14 26.41
CA TYR A 399 1.15 13.97 25.69
C TYR A 399 1.69 15.12 26.55
N ALA A 400 0.78 15.85 27.21
CA ALA A 400 1.17 16.95 28.10
C ALA A 400 2.01 16.46 29.29
N ASP A 401 1.66 15.34 29.89
CA ASP A 401 2.41 14.71 30.99
C ASP A 401 3.82 14.31 30.57
N PHE A 402 3.97 13.65 29.40
CA PHE A 402 5.26 13.28 28.84
C PHE A 402 6.12 14.53 28.56
N LYS A 403 5.54 15.58 28.00
CA LYS A 403 6.25 16.85 27.76
C LYS A 403 6.69 17.49 29.05
N ALA A 404 5.84 17.51 30.10
CA ALA A 404 6.19 18.05 31.41
C ALA A 404 7.33 17.25 32.08
N LYS A 405 7.44 15.97 31.81
CA LYS A 405 8.52 15.07 32.25
C LYS A 405 9.79 15.17 31.38
N GLY A 406 9.81 16.03 30.38
CA GLY A 406 10.95 16.21 29.49
C GLY A 406 11.18 15.05 28.51
N LYS A 407 10.18 14.21 28.28
CA LYS A 407 10.26 13.10 27.33
C LYS A 407 10.29 13.62 25.90
N LYS A 408 11.06 12.96 25.04
CA LYS A 408 11.05 13.19 23.60
C LYS A 408 9.89 12.41 22.99
N ILE A 409 8.99 13.12 22.33
CA ILE A 409 7.85 12.57 21.61
C ILE A 409 8.12 12.68 20.13
N ASP A 410 8.11 11.56 19.43
CA ASP A 410 8.29 11.52 17.97
C ASP A 410 6.99 11.96 17.27
N VAL A 411 5.83 11.43 17.70
CA VAL A 411 4.53 11.74 17.10
C VAL A 411 3.37 11.37 18.04
N THR A 412 2.22 12.00 17.81
CA THR A 412 0.95 11.66 18.47
C THR A 412 -0.11 11.39 17.41
N TYR A 413 -0.84 10.28 17.57
CA TYR A 413 -1.94 9.90 16.68
C TYR A 413 -3.29 9.97 17.39
N VAL A 414 -4.30 10.43 16.65
CA VAL A 414 -5.72 10.41 17.04
C VAL A 414 -6.57 9.91 15.87
N PHE A 415 -7.86 9.66 16.08
CA PHE A 415 -8.76 9.23 15.02
C PHE A 415 -9.77 10.31 14.66
N ASP A 416 -9.97 10.54 13.36
CA ASP A 416 -11.05 11.38 12.84
C ASP A 416 -12.40 10.86 13.32
N THR A 417 -13.13 11.68 14.07
CA THR A 417 -14.41 11.31 14.67
C THR A 417 -15.49 11.04 13.61
N ALA A 418 -15.39 11.68 12.44
CA ALA A 418 -16.40 11.53 11.40
C ALA A 418 -16.16 10.30 10.52
N ARG A 419 -14.89 9.88 10.32
CA ARG A 419 -14.52 8.87 9.34
C ARG A 419 -13.74 7.68 9.90
N GLY A 420 -13.26 7.79 11.15
CA GLY A 420 -12.51 6.73 11.81
C GLY A 420 -11.13 6.44 11.20
N ILE A 421 -10.52 7.42 10.51
CA ILE A 421 -9.16 7.33 9.99
C ILE A 421 -8.16 7.87 11.01
N LYS A 422 -6.96 7.28 11.04
CA LYS A 422 -5.87 7.74 11.90
C LYS A 422 -5.26 9.03 11.36
N LEU A 423 -5.03 10.00 12.24
CA LEU A 423 -4.48 11.32 11.93
C LEU A 423 -3.24 11.60 12.78
N PHE A 424 -2.35 12.44 12.30
CA PHE A 424 -1.39 13.16 13.12
C PHE A 424 -2.14 14.19 13.97
N ALA A 425 -1.96 14.14 15.29
CA ALA A 425 -2.72 14.99 16.21
C ALA A 425 -2.42 16.49 16.01
N ASP A 426 -1.17 16.85 15.71
CA ASP A 426 -0.74 18.23 15.46
C ASP A 426 -1.34 18.85 14.18
N GLN A 427 -1.96 18.01 13.33
CA GLN A 427 -2.59 18.44 12.08
C GLN A 427 -4.12 18.35 12.13
N ALA A 428 -4.68 17.84 13.23
CA ALA A 428 -6.13 17.69 13.42
C ALA A 428 -6.75 19.00 13.91
N PHE A 429 -8.04 19.17 13.59
CA PHE A 429 -8.93 20.16 14.19
C PHE A 429 -9.71 19.49 15.33
N PHE A 430 -9.80 20.13 16.48
CA PHE A 430 -10.45 19.55 17.66
C PHE A 430 -11.72 20.30 17.99
N ALA A 431 -12.86 19.62 17.99
CA ALA A 431 -14.08 20.14 18.59
C ALA A 431 -14.04 19.83 20.10
N VAL A 432 -14.12 20.85 20.93
CA VAL A 432 -13.94 20.72 22.38
C VAL A 432 -15.18 21.27 23.12
N ASN A 433 -15.77 20.44 23.99
CA ASN A 433 -16.80 20.81 24.93
C ASN A 433 -16.46 20.25 26.30
N GLY A 434 -15.99 21.11 27.23
CA GLY A 434 -15.47 20.66 28.53
C GLY A 434 -14.33 19.64 28.34
N ASN A 435 -14.55 18.43 28.89
CA ASN A 435 -13.59 17.32 28.83
C ASN A 435 -13.75 16.44 27.56
N ASP A 436 -14.76 16.68 26.73
CA ASP A 436 -14.97 15.95 25.49
C ASP A 436 -14.19 16.62 24.36
N ILE A 437 -13.22 15.87 23.81
CA ILE A 437 -12.34 16.33 22.74
C ILE A 437 -12.47 15.36 21.56
N ALA A 438 -13.02 15.86 20.46
CA ALA A 438 -13.27 15.11 19.24
C ALA A 438 -12.36 15.62 18.11
N PRO A 439 -11.42 14.79 17.59
CA PRO A 439 -10.53 15.15 16.49
C PRO A 439 -11.20 15.04 15.12
N PHE A 440 -10.80 15.91 14.17
CA PHE A 440 -11.30 15.92 12.81
C PHE A 440 -10.17 16.25 11.81
N LEU A 441 -10.19 15.59 10.66
CA LEU A 441 -9.33 15.93 9.53
C LEU A 441 -9.69 17.31 8.96
N LEU A 442 -10.98 17.60 8.82
CA LEU A 442 -11.46 18.80 8.15
C LEU A 442 -12.03 19.81 9.15
N LYS A 443 -11.60 21.06 9.01
CA LYS A 443 -12.07 22.17 9.85
C LYS A 443 -13.60 22.30 9.86
N LYS A 444 -14.24 22.20 8.68
CA LYS A 444 -15.71 22.26 8.55
C LYS A 444 -16.46 21.19 9.35
N ASP A 445 -15.88 19.99 9.46
CA ASP A 445 -16.51 18.90 10.20
C ASP A 445 -16.36 19.12 11.71
N ALA A 446 -15.21 19.64 12.16
CA ALA A 446 -15.03 20.11 13.53
C ALA A 446 -15.99 21.24 13.89
N GLU A 447 -16.16 22.22 13.00
CA GLU A 447 -17.10 23.35 13.17
C GLU A 447 -18.57 22.88 13.28
N ALA A 448 -18.97 21.96 12.40
CA ALA A 448 -20.33 21.41 12.40
C ALA A 448 -20.59 20.58 13.69
N TYR A 449 -19.60 19.80 14.12
CA TYR A 449 -19.70 19.02 15.36
C TYR A 449 -19.74 19.94 16.60
N ALA A 450 -18.85 20.93 16.66
CA ALA A 450 -18.78 21.89 17.76
C ALA A 450 -20.10 22.67 17.90
N ALA A 451 -20.68 23.15 16.79
CA ALA A 451 -21.96 23.86 16.79
C ALA A 451 -23.10 23.00 17.35
N LYS A 452 -23.14 21.70 16.97
CA LYS A 452 -24.17 20.75 17.47
C LYS A 452 -24.03 20.43 18.95
N ASN A 453 -22.79 20.44 19.48
CA ASN A 453 -22.48 20.02 20.82
C ASN A 453 -22.09 21.18 21.76
N ASN A 454 -22.44 22.43 21.43
CA ASN A 454 -22.10 23.63 22.21
C ASN A 454 -20.60 23.76 22.52
N GLY A 455 -19.76 23.31 21.61
CA GLY A 455 -18.30 23.32 21.72
C GLY A 455 -17.65 24.45 20.94
N LYS A 456 -16.33 24.45 20.95
CA LYS A 456 -15.48 25.33 20.14
C LYS A 456 -14.46 24.53 19.36
N VAL A 457 -13.99 25.05 18.23
CA VAL A 457 -12.90 24.42 17.47
C VAL A 457 -11.57 24.98 17.88
N LEU A 458 -10.62 24.08 18.19
CA LEU A 458 -9.26 24.40 18.64
C LEU A 458 -8.23 23.72 17.71
N GLY A 459 -7.05 24.30 17.65
CA GLY A 459 -5.84 23.63 17.15
C GLY A 459 -5.23 22.75 18.24
N PHE A 460 -4.16 22.04 17.88
CA PHE A 460 -3.50 21.04 18.75
C PHE A 460 -3.09 21.59 20.11
N ASP A 461 -2.32 22.66 20.15
CA ASP A 461 -1.78 23.20 21.41
C ASP A 461 -2.86 23.62 22.41
N ASP A 462 -3.95 24.22 21.92
CA ASP A 462 -5.07 24.63 22.75
C ASP A 462 -5.95 23.46 23.16
N ALA A 463 -6.06 22.42 22.32
CA ALA A 463 -6.73 21.18 22.69
C ALA A 463 -5.95 20.41 23.78
N VAL A 464 -4.61 20.43 23.74
CA VAL A 464 -3.74 19.89 24.79
C VAL A 464 -3.98 20.63 26.11
N LYS A 465 -4.03 21.97 26.10
CA LYS A 465 -4.35 22.77 27.31
C LYS A 465 -5.73 22.44 27.87
N ALA A 466 -6.72 22.26 26.99
CA ALA A 466 -8.07 21.87 27.39
C ALA A 466 -8.11 20.49 28.05
N ALA A 467 -7.37 19.51 27.50
CA ALA A 467 -7.26 18.16 28.07
C ALA A 467 -6.66 18.14 29.48
N VAL A 468 -5.69 19.03 29.77
CA VAL A 468 -5.06 19.15 31.10
C VAL A 468 -5.97 19.92 32.10
N GLY A 469 -6.65 20.97 31.61
CA GLY A 469 -7.51 21.83 32.43
C GLY A 469 -8.77 21.12 32.94
N GLY A 470 -9.28 20.15 32.19
CA GLY A 470 -10.47 19.37 32.58
C GLY A 470 -10.22 18.25 33.61
N GLY A 471 -8.98 17.87 33.83
CA GLY A 471 -8.61 16.81 34.80
C GLY A 471 -8.51 17.24 36.24
N LYS A 472 -8.91 18.46 36.60
CA LYS A 472 -8.86 19.01 37.96
C LYS A 472 -10.23 19.23 38.60
N THR A 473 -11.28 18.54 38.11
CA THR A 473 -12.59 18.55 38.77
C THR A 473 -13.01 17.14 39.21
#